data_fbc480ff34dc72f4f396c25a413b8dba
#
_entry.id   fbc480ff34dc72f4f396c25a413b8dba
#
_cell.length_a   1.000
_cell.length_b   1.000
_cell.length_c   1.000
_cell.angle_alpha   90.00
_cell.angle_beta   90.00
_cell.angle_gamma   90.00
#
_symmetry.space_group_name_H-M   'P 1'
#
loop_
_entity.id
_entity.type
_entity.pdbx_description
1 polymer ?
#
loop_
_entity_poly.entity_id
_entity_poly.type
_entity_poly.pdbx_seq_one_letter_code
_entity_poly.pdbx_strand_id
1 'polypeptide(L)'
;REIELYRPLLEEIVKATLEYFRVPLRVALGKEIILIPDLLDVKGMVNARNLERRYFVVVGPSDDASGQRRQLEHEYLHFLLDNLIQKYGASLLEHEALLDLAQQQPNTRHDYQNQFLLVASESLIEAVHTRLAPPPTPEELENRLVRLFRRGLVLAPYFYRSLEKYEKLPEQTLPTYLETIIEDLEEGVIGNDAKSIKEVEEHRKAEATRLQEEDHTREEEVRRHNEFVTQFNEASRLLADEQFEASRALLLQLSEARPEDGKISFYLGQTAFQLGDYNGALEYYRQSSLAPGLELWLVGWSRVRMGRIHASRGKFAEARRLFSEVTSMEGDLRGADQEASQLLLQLP
;
A
#
# COMPACT_ATOMS: atom_id res chain seq x y z
N ARG A 1 -42.88 -6.48 -5.54
CA ARG A 1 -41.59 -6.71 -4.86
C ARG A 1 -40.59 -5.59 -5.21
N GLU A 2 -40.24 -5.39 -6.48
CA GLU A 2 -39.23 -4.40 -6.86
C GLU A 2 -39.60 -2.96 -6.43
N ILE A 3 -40.87 -2.57 -6.62
CA ILE A 3 -41.38 -1.27 -6.15
C ILE A 3 -41.21 -1.11 -4.64
N GLU A 4 -41.48 -2.14 -3.87
CA GLU A 4 -41.34 -2.16 -2.41
C GLU A 4 -39.88 -1.98 -1.95
N LEU A 5 -38.94 -2.48 -2.73
CA LEU A 5 -37.51 -2.33 -2.45
C LEU A 5 -36.97 -0.93 -2.78
N TYR A 6 -37.35 -0.39 -3.93
CA TYR A 6 -36.78 0.86 -4.43
C TYR A 6 -37.50 2.12 -3.92
N ARG A 7 -38.82 2.04 -3.62
CA ARG A 7 -39.59 3.22 -3.19
C ARG A 7 -39.02 3.89 -1.93
N PRO A 8 -38.79 3.16 -0.81
CA PRO A 8 -38.27 3.80 0.41
C PRO A 8 -36.91 4.45 0.18
N LEU A 9 -36.04 3.81 -0.59
CA LEU A 9 -34.73 4.31 -0.93
C LEU A 9 -34.82 5.60 -1.77
N LEU A 10 -35.70 5.64 -2.77
CA LEU A 10 -35.91 6.80 -3.61
C LEU A 10 -36.52 7.97 -2.81
N GLU A 11 -37.47 7.71 -1.90
CA GLU A 11 -38.05 8.71 -1.01
C GLU A 11 -36.97 9.32 -0.09
N GLU A 12 -36.07 8.50 0.45
CA GLU A 12 -34.93 8.97 1.25
C GLU A 12 -33.97 9.83 0.43
N ILE A 13 -33.61 9.41 -0.78
CA ILE A 13 -32.76 10.18 -1.70
C ILE A 13 -33.38 11.53 -2.03
N VAL A 14 -34.63 11.53 -2.42
CA VAL A 14 -35.38 12.76 -2.73
C VAL A 14 -35.35 13.72 -1.55
N LYS A 15 -35.67 13.24 -0.35
CA LYS A 15 -35.69 14.03 0.87
C LYS A 15 -34.30 14.63 1.16
N ALA A 16 -33.25 13.79 1.23
CA ALA A 16 -31.88 14.22 1.52
C ALA A 16 -31.39 15.25 0.51
N THR A 17 -31.65 15.03 -0.78
CA THR A 17 -31.22 15.96 -1.85
C THR A 17 -31.94 17.31 -1.77
N LEU A 18 -33.26 17.31 -1.54
CA LEU A 18 -34.02 18.54 -1.40
C LEU A 18 -33.65 19.33 -0.14
N GLU A 19 -33.39 18.63 0.97
CA GLU A 19 -32.87 19.24 2.19
C GLU A 19 -31.48 19.91 1.94
N TYR A 20 -30.58 19.21 1.27
CA TYR A 20 -29.28 19.78 0.89
C TYR A 20 -29.44 21.00 -0.03
N PHE A 21 -30.36 20.94 -1.01
CA PHE A 21 -30.62 22.05 -1.92
C PHE A 21 -31.39 23.19 -1.24
N ARG A 22 -31.91 22.99 -0.04
CA ARG A 22 -32.81 23.91 0.70
C ARG A 22 -34.02 24.28 -0.13
N VAL A 23 -34.53 23.36 -0.91
CA VAL A 23 -35.73 23.53 -1.74
C VAL A 23 -36.92 22.88 -1.04
N PRO A 24 -38.01 23.63 -0.80
CA PRO A 24 -39.17 23.04 -0.14
C PRO A 24 -39.75 21.86 -0.90
N LEU A 25 -40.17 20.82 -0.18
CA LEU A 25 -40.76 19.59 -0.75
C LEU A 25 -41.94 19.91 -1.70
N ARG A 26 -42.73 20.97 -1.41
CA ARG A 26 -43.82 21.42 -2.28
C ARG A 26 -43.39 21.75 -3.71
N VAL A 27 -42.13 22.14 -3.92
CA VAL A 27 -41.58 22.39 -5.27
C VAL A 27 -41.39 21.07 -6.01
N ALA A 28 -41.00 20.02 -5.30
CA ALA A 28 -40.92 18.66 -5.83
C ALA A 28 -42.30 18.03 -6.11
N LEU A 29 -43.33 18.39 -5.31
CA LEU A 29 -44.70 17.93 -5.51
C LEU A 29 -45.35 18.36 -6.84
N GLY A 30 -44.75 19.36 -7.51
CA GLY A 30 -45.14 19.73 -8.87
C GLY A 30 -44.60 18.83 -9.96
N LYS A 31 -43.78 17.86 -9.62
CA LYS A 31 -43.17 16.89 -10.53
C LYS A 31 -43.55 15.47 -10.10
N GLU A 32 -43.79 14.63 -11.05
CA GLU A 32 -44.23 13.26 -10.84
C GLU A 32 -43.05 12.28 -11.01
N ILE A 33 -42.72 11.52 -9.98
CA ILE A 33 -41.70 10.46 -10.07
C ILE A 33 -42.41 9.12 -10.33
N ILE A 34 -42.07 8.49 -11.43
CA ILE A 34 -42.67 7.25 -11.89
C ILE A 34 -41.60 6.14 -11.86
N LEU A 35 -41.76 5.21 -10.91
CA LEU A 35 -40.87 4.06 -10.78
C LEU A 35 -41.40 2.91 -11.64
N ILE A 36 -40.60 2.43 -12.59
CA ILE A 36 -40.92 1.36 -13.52
C ILE A 36 -39.97 0.19 -13.30
N PRO A 37 -40.46 -0.95 -12.77
CA PRO A 37 -39.63 -2.15 -12.72
C PRO A 37 -39.58 -2.81 -14.11
N ASP A 38 -38.38 -2.97 -14.66
CA ASP A 38 -38.12 -3.77 -15.83
C ASP A 38 -37.49 -5.11 -15.42
N LEU A 39 -38.28 -6.17 -15.39
CA LEU A 39 -37.86 -7.49 -14.94
C LEU A 39 -36.99 -8.24 -15.96
N LEU A 40 -36.87 -7.71 -17.18
CA LEU A 40 -36.05 -8.26 -18.26
C LEU A 40 -34.68 -7.57 -18.38
N ASP A 41 -34.50 -6.47 -17.66
CA ASP A 41 -33.21 -5.72 -17.66
C ASP A 41 -32.15 -6.44 -16.80
N VAL A 42 -30.93 -5.98 -16.94
CA VAL A 42 -29.78 -6.48 -16.16
C VAL A 42 -30.02 -6.25 -14.66
N LYS A 43 -29.68 -7.26 -13.86
CA LYS A 43 -29.82 -7.19 -12.40
C LYS A 43 -29.09 -5.95 -11.83
N GLY A 44 -29.83 -5.16 -11.07
CA GLY A 44 -29.30 -3.94 -10.43
C GLY A 44 -29.13 -2.74 -11.37
N MET A 45 -29.62 -2.80 -12.60
CA MET A 45 -29.60 -1.67 -13.53
C MET A 45 -30.57 -0.59 -13.05
N VAL A 46 -30.15 0.66 -13.16
CA VAL A 46 -30.98 1.84 -12.97
C VAL A 46 -30.79 2.75 -14.17
N ASN A 47 -31.87 3.24 -14.72
CA ASN A 47 -31.88 4.20 -15.81
C ASN A 47 -32.99 5.22 -15.55
N ALA A 48 -32.81 6.47 -15.99
CA ALA A 48 -33.84 7.47 -15.80
C ALA A 48 -34.01 8.36 -17.03
N ARG A 49 -35.20 8.92 -17.18
CA ARG A 49 -35.50 9.87 -18.25
C ARG A 49 -36.44 10.96 -17.77
N ASN A 50 -36.10 12.18 -18.12
CA ASN A 50 -36.94 13.34 -17.92
C ASN A 50 -37.87 13.51 -19.12
N LEU A 51 -39.16 13.65 -18.85
CA LEU A 51 -40.13 14.05 -19.83
C LEU A 51 -41.03 15.15 -19.22
N GLU A 52 -40.76 16.40 -19.52
CA GLU A 52 -41.49 17.55 -19.01
C GLU A 52 -41.50 17.60 -17.45
N ARG A 53 -42.66 17.30 -16.85
CA ARG A 53 -42.85 17.27 -15.39
C ARG A 53 -42.73 15.89 -14.77
N ARG A 54 -42.41 14.89 -15.59
CA ARG A 54 -42.33 13.49 -15.19
C ARG A 54 -40.88 13.01 -15.20
N TYR A 55 -40.51 12.36 -14.11
CA TYR A 55 -39.26 11.70 -13.95
C TYR A 55 -39.48 10.19 -13.93
N PHE A 56 -39.11 9.52 -15.00
CA PHE A 56 -39.23 8.09 -15.12
C PHE A 56 -37.95 7.43 -14.64
N VAL A 57 -38.06 6.55 -13.64
CA VAL A 57 -36.94 5.75 -13.10
C VAL A 57 -37.22 4.30 -13.42
N VAL A 58 -36.42 3.73 -14.30
CA VAL A 58 -36.49 2.31 -14.67
C VAL A 58 -35.46 1.56 -13.82
N VAL A 59 -35.92 0.50 -13.16
CA VAL A 59 -35.08 -0.32 -12.28
C VAL A 59 -35.15 -1.78 -12.67
N GLY A 60 -34.01 -2.43 -12.82
CA GLY A 60 -33.88 -3.86 -13.03
C GLY A 60 -34.18 -4.67 -11.76
N PRO A 61 -34.26 -6.00 -11.88
CA PRO A 61 -34.48 -6.87 -10.74
C PRO A 61 -33.31 -6.77 -9.76
N SER A 62 -33.60 -6.79 -8.45
CA SER A 62 -32.59 -6.77 -7.40
C SER A 62 -33.02 -7.58 -6.19
N ASP A 63 -32.05 -8.16 -5.49
CA ASP A 63 -32.31 -8.77 -4.18
C ASP A 63 -32.25 -7.72 -3.05
N ASP A 64 -31.43 -6.68 -3.25
CA ASP A 64 -31.24 -5.56 -2.35
C ASP A 64 -30.99 -4.27 -3.16
N ALA A 65 -31.82 -3.25 -2.95
CA ALA A 65 -31.72 -1.97 -3.64
C ALA A 65 -30.61 -1.05 -3.08
N SER A 66 -30.02 -1.38 -1.94
CA SER A 66 -29.00 -0.52 -1.29
C SER A 66 -27.76 -0.32 -2.16
N GLY A 67 -27.37 -1.36 -2.91
CA GLY A 67 -26.25 -1.29 -3.86
C GLY A 67 -26.48 -0.32 -5.02
N GLN A 68 -27.74 0.03 -5.33
CA GLN A 68 -28.10 0.97 -6.40
C GLN A 68 -28.31 2.41 -5.92
N ARG A 69 -28.19 2.65 -4.60
CA ARG A 69 -28.40 3.97 -4.00
C ARG A 69 -27.67 5.08 -4.75
N ARG A 70 -26.37 4.87 -5.00
CA ARG A 70 -25.55 5.88 -5.68
C ARG A 70 -26.03 6.18 -7.09
N GLN A 71 -26.45 5.17 -7.83
CA GLN A 71 -26.93 5.36 -9.19
C GLN A 71 -28.30 6.06 -9.21
N LEU A 72 -29.22 5.69 -8.31
CA LEU A 72 -30.49 6.38 -8.14
C LEU A 72 -30.31 7.84 -7.78
N GLU A 73 -29.40 8.15 -6.86
CA GLU A 73 -29.07 9.50 -6.45
C GLU A 73 -28.47 10.31 -7.60
N HIS A 74 -27.55 9.70 -8.36
CA HIS A 74 -26.95 10.31 -9.55
C HIS A 74 -28.00 10.68 -10.59
N GLU A 75 -28.88 9.75 -10.94
CA GLU A 75 -29.97 10.00 -11.89
C GLU A 75 -30.96 11.06 -11.36
N TYR A 76 -31.24 11.07 -10.05
CA TYR A 76 -32.10 12.11 -9.47
C TYR A 76 -31.42 13.49 -9.47
N LEU A 77 -30.12 13.57 -9.29
CA LEU A 77 -29.36 14.81 -9.42
C LEU A 77 -29.40 15.36 -10.84
N HIS A 78 -29.32 14.51 -11.88
CA HIS A 78 -29.56 14.94 -13.27
C HIS A 78 -30.93 15.58 -13.43
N PHE A 79 -31.99 14.98 -12.85
CA PHE A 79 -33.32 15.53 -12.92
C PHE A 79 -33.44 16.96 -12.34
N LEU A 80 -32.67 17.26 -11.31
CA LEU A 80 -32.70 18.57 -10.65
C LEU A 80 -31.72 19.58 -11.31
N LEU A 81 -30.53 19.14 -11.71
CA LEU A 81 -29.42 20.01 -12.06
C LEU A 81 -29.31 20.29 -13.58
N ASP A 82 -29.71 19.34 -14.45
CA ASP A 82 -29.52 19.52 -15.91
C ASP A 82 -30.25 20.78 -16.42
N ASN A 83 -31.45 21.04 -15.95
CA ASN A 83 -32.19 22.24 -16.33
C ASN A 83 -31.50 23.51 -15.81
N LEU A 84 -30.82 23.47 -14.65
CA LEU A 84 -30.10 24.61 -14.10
C LEU A 84 -28.80 24.83 -14.91
N ILE A 85 -28.07 23.78 -15.26
CA ILE A 85 -26.91 23.87 -16.14
C ILE A 85 -27.29 24.44 -17.50
N GLN A 86 -28.40 24.02 -18.08
CA GLN A 86 -28.90 24.58 -19.34
C GLN A 86 -29.29 26.04 -19.19
N LYS A 87 -29.91 26.44 -18.08
CA LYS A 87 -30.27 27.85 -17.79
C LYS A 87 -29.04 28.76 -17.83
N TYR A 88 -27.92 28.31 -17.25
CA TYR A 88 -26.67 29.06 -17.20
C TYR A 88 -25.70 28.64 -18.32
N GLY A 89 -26.16 27.90 -19.32
CA GLY A 89 -25.35 27.34 -20.37
C GLY A 89 -24.54 28.38 -21.16
N ALA A 90 -25.08 29.57 -21.39
CA ALA A 90 -24.37 30.67 -22.09
C ALA A 90 -23.12 31.09 -21.28
N SER A 91 -23.26 31.35 -20.00
CA SER A 91 -22.13 31.72 -19.12
C SER A 91 -21.11 30.62 -18.98
N LEU A 92 -21.56 29.36 -18.88
CA LEU A 92 -20.65 28.21 -18.84
C LEU A 92 -19.85 28.08 -20.14
N LEU A 93 -20.45 28.30 -21.31
CA LEU A 93 -19.77 28.20 -22.60
C LEU A 93 -18.70 29.30 -22.82
N GLU A 94 -18.69 30.36 -22.03
CA GLU A 94 -17.58 31.33 -22.03
C GLU A 94 -16.26 30.66 -21.57
N HIS A 95 -16.35 29.55 -20.83
CA HIS A 95 -15.23 28.73 -20.35
C HIS A 95 -15.02 27.44 -21.14
N GLU A 96 -15.56 27.32 -22.37
CA GLU A 96 -15.48 26.10 -23.18
C GLU A 96 -14.03 25.66 -23.46
N ALA A 97 -13.05 26.57 -23.38
CA ALA A 97 -11.63 26.22 -23.49
C ALA A 97 -11.18 25.18 -22.42
N LEU A 98 -11.88 25.06 -21.30
CA LEU A 98 -11.63 24.00 -20.31
C LEU A 98 -11.96 22.59 -20.83
N LEU A 99 -12.68 22.47 -21.95
CA LEU A 99 -12.91 21.18 -22.60
C LEU A 99 -11.60 20.55 -23.09
N ASP A 100 -10.65 21.36 -23.57
CA ASP A 100 -9.32 20.88 -23.96
C ASP A 100 -8.58 20.22 -22.79
N LEU A 101 -8.72 20.82 -21.60
CA LEU A 101 -8.15 20.23 -20.40
C LEU A 101 -8.82 18.91 -20.02
N ALA A 102 -10.15 18.82 -20.17
CA ALA A 102 -10.88 17.58 -19.94
C ALA A 102 -10.48 16.47 -20.92
N GLN A 103 -10.30 16.80 -22.20
CA GLN A 103 -9.87 15.86 -23.24
C GLN A 103 -8.45 15.31 -22.99
N GLN A 104 -7.57 16.10 -22.38
CA GLN A 104 -6.19 15.68 -22.06
C GLN A 104 -6.12 14.71 -20.88
N GLN A 105 -7.21 14.50 -20.15
CA GLN A 105 -7.18 13.58 -19.02
C GLN A 105 -7.19 12.13 -19.47
N PRO A 106 -6.44 11.23 -18.78
CA PRO A 106 -6.16 9.88 -19.28
C PRO A 106 -7.39 8.96 -19.34
N ASN A 107 -8.42 9.23 -18.54
CA ASN A 107 -9.60 8.38 -18.41
C ASN A 107 -10.90 9.11 -18.83
N THR A 108 -10.80 10.11 -19.68
CA THR A 108 -11.97 10.87 -20.15
C THR A 108 -12.89 9.98 -20.97
N ARG A 109 -14.17 9.97 -20.62
CA ARG A 109 -15.18 9.24 -21.39
C ARG A 109 -15.36 9.86 -22.78
N HIS A 110 -15.64 9.04 -23.77
CA HIS A 110 -15.87 9.48 -25.14
C HIS A 110 -16.98 10.53 -25.23
N ASP A 111 -18.04 10.37 -24.43
CA ASP A 111 -19.19 11.28 -24.39
C ASP A 111 -18.82 12.72 -23.93
N TYR A 112 -17.74 12.85 -23.15
CA TYR A 112 -17.26 14.13 -22.64
C TYR A 112 -16.38 14.90 -23.63
N GLN A 113 -15.91 14.25 -24.70
CA GLN A 113 -14.90 14.83 -25.57
C GLN A 113 -15.36 16.05 -26.37
N ASN A 114 -16.67 16.23 -26.57
CA ASN A 114 -17.20 17.31 -27.41
C ASN A 114 -18.40 18.04 -26.79
N GLN A 115 -18.64 17.86 -25.48
CA GLN A 115 -19.83 18.40 -24.83
C GLN A 115 -19.48 19.05 -23.48
N PHE A 116 -19.02 20.30 -23.52
CA PHE A 116 -18.60 21.00 -22.31
C PHE A 116 -19.71 21.10 -21.24
N LEU A 117 -20.96 21.38 -21.66
CA LEU A 117 -22.09 21.44 -20.73
C LEU A 117 -22.36 20.08 -20.04
N LEU A 118 -22.07 18.96 -20.72
CA LEU A 118 -22.13 17.64 -20.10
C LEU A 118 -21.01 17.45 -19.07
N VAL A 119 -19.77 17.89 -19.38
CA VAL A 119 -18.67 17.91 -18.41
C VAL A 119 -19.02 18.74 -17.19
N ALA A 120 -19.63 19.90 -17.38
CA ALA A 120 -20.07 20.79 -16.30
C ALA A 120 -21.17 20.14 -15.44
N SER A 121 -22.20 19.56 -16.07
CA SER A 121 -23.30 18.87 -15.38
C SER A 121 -22.78 17.71 -14.55
N GLU A 122 -22.04 16.81 -15.14
CA GLU A 122 -21.48 15.65 -14.45
C GLU A 122 -20.49 16.03 -13.33
N SER A 123 -19.69 17.09 -13.55
CA SER A 123 -18.78 17.60 -12.52
C SER A 123 -19.54 18.14 -11.31
N LEU A 124 -20.65 18.87 -11.53
CA LEU A 124 -21.50 19.38 -10.46
C LEU A 124 -22.21 18.25 -9.72
N ILE A 125 -22.77 17.29 -10.44
CA ILE A 125 -23.43 16.11 -9.88
C ILE A 125 -22.47 15.33 -8.98
N GLU A 126 -21.28 15.01 -9.45
CA GLU A 126 -20.29 14.30 -8.66
C GLU A 126 -19.76 15.12 -7.46
N ALA A 127 -19.69 16.45 -7.57
CA ALA A 127 -19.37 17.32 -6.45
C ALA A 127 -20.48 17.27 -5.39
N VAL A 128 -21.75 17.43 -5.77
CA VAL A 128 -22.90 17.30 -4.86
C VAL A 128 -22.93 15.92 -4.21
N HIS A 129 -22.73 14.87 -4.98
CA HIS A 129 -22.66 13.50 -4.49
C HIS A 129 -21.55 13.31 -3.44
N THR A 130 -20.40 13.96 -3.66
CA THR A 130 -19.29 13.93 -2.69
C THR A 130 -19.64 14.67 -1.41
N ARG A 131 -20.45 15.73 -1.47
CA ARG A 131 -20.92 16.48 -0.29
C ARG A 131 -22.02 15.73 0.48
N LEU A 132 -22.91 15.03 -0.21
CA LEU A 132 -23.97 14.21 0.40
C LEU A 132 -23.44 12.91 1.05
N ALA A 133 -22.28 12.41 0.60
CA ALA A 133 -21.65 11.21 1.19
C ALA A 133 -21.17 11.50 2.63
N PRO A 134 -21.08 10.46 3.49
CA PRO A 134 -20.41 10.60 4.78
C PRO A 134 -19.02 11.21 4.59
N PRO A 135 -18.58 12.11 5.49
CA PRO A 135 -17.31 12.82 5.33
C PRO A 135 -16.16 11.81 5.26
N PRO A 136 -15.46 11.74 4.14
CA PRO A 136 -14.29 10.87 3.99
C PRO A 136 -13.12 11.44 4.79
N THR A 137 -12.08 10.65 4.98
CA THR A 137 -10.80 11.19 5.44
C THR A 137 -10.29 12.23 4.42
N PRO A 138 -9.44 13.19 4.82
CA PRO A 138 -8.85 14.15 3.88
C PRO A 138 -8.15 13.46 2.70
N GLU A 139 -7.49 12.34 2.93
CA GLU A 139 -6.84 11.55 1.90
C GLU A 139 -7.84 10.89 0.93
N GLU A 140 -8.93 10.33 1.45
CA GLU A 140 -10.00 9.73 0.63
C GLU A 140 -10.69 10.77 -0.23
N LEU A 141 -10.90 11.97 0.31
CA LEU A 141 -11.45 13.10 -0.42
C LEU A 141 -10.52 13.52 -1.57
N GLU A 142 -9.24 13.72 -1.27
CA GLU A 142 -8.24 14.06 -2.29
C GLU A 142 -8.20 12.98 -3.39
N ASN A 143 -8.13 11.71 -3.01
CA ASN A 143 -8.19 10.59 -3.93
C ASN A 143 -9.44 10.59 -4.81
N ARG A 144 -10.58 10.96 -4.25
CA ARG A 144 -11.84 11.05 -5.00
C ARG A 144 -11.80 12.18 -6.01
N LEU A 145 -11.38 13.38 -5.60
CA LEU A 145 -11.29 14.55 -6.48
C LEU A 145 -10.29 14.33 -7.62
N VAL A 146 -9.12 13.73 -7.34
CA VAL A 146 -8.13 13.33 -8.34
C VAL A 146 -8.75 12.34 -9.35
N ARG A 147 -9.46 11.30 -8.89
CA ARG A 147 -10.13 10.35 -9.79
C ARG A 147 -11.19 11.00 -10.67
N LEU A 148 -11.98 11.91 -10.13
CA LEU A 148 -12.99 12.66 -10.91
C LEU A 148 -12.34 13.51 -11.98
N PHE A 149 -11.32 14.27 -11.62
CA PHE A 149 -10.56 15.09 -12.56
C PHE A 149 -9.98 14.28 -13.71
N ARG A 150 -9.34 13.12 -13.41
CA ARG A 150 -8.77 12.22 -14.42
C ARG A 150 -9.80 11.56 -15.34
N ARG A 151 -11.04 11.51 -14.94
CA ARG A 151 -12.17 11.06 -15.75
C ARG A 151 -12.71 12.15 -16.68
N GLY A 152 -12.04 13.32 -16.74
CA GLY A 152 -12.45 14.47 -17.54
C GLY A 152 -13.41 15.43 -16.82
N LEU A 153 -13.76 15.16 -15.55
CA LEU A 153 -14.64 16.02 -14.76
C LEU A 153 -13.83 17.12 -14.08
N VAL A 154 -13.18 17.94 -14.89
CA VAL A 154 -12.18 18.93 -14.46
C VAL A 154 -12.75 20.03 -13.59
N LEU A 155 -14.06 20.25 -13.61
CA LEU A 155 -14.75 21.23 -12.76
C LEU A 155 -15.17 20.65 -11.40
N ALA A 156 -15.07 19.34 -11.16
CA ALA A 156 -15.54 18.72 -9.93
C ALA A 156 -14.81 19.23 -8.66
N PRO A 157 -13.48 19.44 -8.63
CA PRO A 157 -12.80 20.04 -7.48
C PRO A 157 -13.27 21.48 -7.20
N TYR A 158 -13.47 22.27 -8.24
CA TYR A 158 -13.98 23.63 -8.12
C TYR A 158 -15.39 23.66 -7.53
N PHE A 159 -16.32 22.91 -8.10
CA PHE A 159 -17.67 22.80 -7.60
C PHE A 159 -17.72 22.29 -6.15
N TYR A 160 -16.91 21.31 -5.82
CA TYR A 160 -16.82 20.78 -4.45
C TYR A 160 -16.49 21.89 -3.43
N ARG A 161 -15.48 22.73 -3.73
CA ARG A 161 -15.09 23.85 -2.85
C ARG A 161 -16.15 24.98 -2.84
N SER A 162 -16.79 25.22 -3.96
CA SER A 162 -17.86 26.23 -4.06
C SER A 162 -19.11 25.80 -3.27
N LEU A 163 -19.42 24.48 -3.26
CA LEU A 163 -20.49 23.93 -2.43
C LEU A 163 -20.18 24.04 -0.93
N GLU A 164 -18.90 23.95 -0.52
CA GLU A 164 -18.52 24.20 0.87
C GLU A 164 -18.82 25.66 1.31
N LYS A 165 -18.65 26.65 0.40
CA LYS A 165 -19.03 28.01 0.65
C LYS A 165 -20.55 28.14 0.76
N TYR A 166 -21.31 27.51 -0.16
CA TYR A 166 -22.77 27.45 -0.13
C TYR A 166 -23.31 26.94 1.21
N GLU A 167 -22.73 25.90 1.76
CA GLU A 167 -23.17 25.29 3.02
C GLU A 167 -23.13 26.27 4.20
N LYS A 168 -22.24 27.24 4.17
CA LYS A 168 -22.09 28.32 5.17
C LYS A 168 -23.12 29.45 5.01
N LEU A 169 -23.97 29.40 3.98
CA LEU A 169 -24.98 30.43 3.66
C LEU A 169 -26.40 29.85 3.82
N PRO A 170 -26.93 29.74 5.05
CA PRO A 170 -28.16 29.00 5.34
C PRO A 170 -29.42 29.56 4.64
N GLU A 171 -29.43 30.87 4.32
CA GLU A 171 -30.57 31.55 3.69
C GLU A 171 -30.63 31.34 2.17
N GLN A 172 -29.60 30.77 1.55
CA GLN A 172 -29.55 30.58 0.11
C GLN A 172 -29.97 29.16 -0.28
N THR A 173 -30.67 29.03 -1.40
CA THR A 173 -30.94 27.73 -2.04
C THR A 173 -29.85 27.43 -3.05
N LEU A 174 -29.54 26.12 -3.28
CA LEU A 174 -28.53 25.75 -4.28
C LEU A 174 -28.89 26.27 -5.69
N PRO A 175 -30.14 26.20 -6.16
CA PRO A 175 -30.51 26.77 -7.46
C PRO A 175 -30.23 28.27 -7.64
N THR A 176 -30.32 29.05 -6.56
CA THR A 176 -29.98 30.47 -6.58
C THR A 176 -28.48 30.72 -6.45
N TYR A 177 -27.80 29.96 -5.60
CA TYR A 177 -26.36 30.11 -5.40
C TYR A 177 -25.52 29.60 -6.58
N LEU A 178 -26.10 28.72 -7.42
CA LEU A 178 -25.40 28.21 -8.62
C LEU A 178 -25.02 29.35 -9.59
N GLU A 179 -25.80 30.41 -9.67
CA GLU A 179 -25.44 31.59 -10.46
C GLU A 179 -24.09 32.15 -10.01
N THR A 180 -23.94 32.43 -8.72
CA THR A 180 -22.67 32.89 -8.14
C THR A 180 -21.51 31.91 -8.37
N ILE A 181 -21.77 30.62 -8.25
CA ILE A 181 -20.74 29.59 -8.53
C ILE A 181 -20.24 29.68 -9.97
N ILE A 182 -21.13 29.94 -10.92
CA ILE A 182 -20.78 30.01 -12.34
C ILE A 182 -20.12 31.36 -12.68
N GLU A 183 -20.62 32.47 -12.10
CA GLU A 183 -20.01 33.80 -12.26
C GLU A 183 -18.59 33.89 -11.67
N ASP A 184 -18.32 33.17 -10.57
CA ASP A 184 -17.01 33.10 -9.91
C ASP A 184 -16.05 32.10 -10.59
N LEU A 185 -16.46 31.45 -11.66
CA LEU A 185 -15.62 30.43 -12.34
C LEU A 185 -14.47 31.10 -13.09
N GLU A 186 -13.26 30.86 -12.67
CA GLU A 186 -12.03 31.32 -13.31
C GLU A 186 -11.20 30.14 -13.84
N GLU A 187 -10.82 30.18 -15.10
CA GLU A 187 -9.99 29.13 -15.74
C GLU A 187 -8.64 28.95 -15.04
N GLY A 188 -8.09 30.02 -14.48
CA GLY A 188 -6.84 29.97 -13.71
C GLY A 188 -6.93 29.10 -12.46
N VAL A 189 -8.09 29.05 -11.78
CA VAL A 189 -8.33 28.18 -10.62
C VAL A 189 -8.30 26.72 -11.05
N ILE A 190 -8.96 26.40 -12.16
CA ILE A 190 -8.98 25.02 -12.70
C ILE A 190 -7.58 24.61 -13.18
N GLY A 191 -6.82 25.53 -13.79
CA GLY A 191 -5.43 25.29 -14.17
C GLY A 191 -4.51 25.02 -12.97
N ASN A 192 -4.76 25.66 -11.83
CA ASN A 192 -4.05 25.37 -10.59
C ASN A 192 -4.43 23.99 -10.01
N ASP A 193 -5.69 23.60 -10.07
CA ASP A 193 -6.13 22.27 -9.69
C ASP A 193 -5.42 21.20 -10.53
N ALA A 194 -5.31 21.42 -11.84
CA ALA A 194 -4.59 20.50 -12.74
C ALA A 194 -3.12 20.33 -12.36
N LYS A 195 -2.43 21.41 -11.99
CA LYS A 195 -1.04 21.37 -11.54
C LYS A 195 -0.90 20.62 -10.22
N SER A 196 -1.72 20.96 -9.22
CA SER A 196 -1.70 20.26 -7.92
C SER A 196 -1.95 18.77 -8.05
N ILE A 197 -2.94 18.37 -8.87
CA ILE A 197 -3.26 16.97 -9.11
C ILE A 197 -2.07 16.25 -9.76
N LYS A 198 -1.40 16.88 -10.72
CA LYS A 198 -0.22 16.31 -11.37
C LYS A 198 0.93 16.12 -10.39
N GLU A 199 1.20 17.11 -9.53
CA GLU A 199 2.24 17.03 -8.50
C GLU A 199 1.97 15.90 -7.50
N VAL A 200 0.72 15.76 -7.04
CA VAL A 200 0.30 14.65 -6.17
C VAL A 200 0.53 13.29 -6.83
N GLU A 201 0.21 13.17 -8.12
CA GLU A 201 0.42 11.91 -8.86
C GLU A 201 1.89 11.58 -9.06
N GLU A 202 2.71 12.56 -9.39
CA GLU A 202 4.16 12.38 -9.54
C GLU A 202 4.79 11.94 -8.21
N HIS A 203 4.39 12.57 -7.10
CA HIS A 203 4.84 12.18 -5.77
C HIS A 203 4.45 10.74 -5.42
N ARG A 204 3.20 10.35 -5.64
CA ARG A 204 2.70 8.98 -5.37
C ARG A 204 3.41 7.95 -6.24
N LYS A 205 3.68 8.27 -7.51
CA LYS A 205 4.41 7.38 -8.41
C LYS A 205 5.85 7.19 -7.93
N ALA A 206 6.51 8.27 -7.52
CA ALA A 206 7.86 8.20 -6.98
C ALA A 206 7.90 7.37 -5.68
N GLU A 207 6.93 7.56 -4.78
CA GLU A 207 6.83 6.79 -3.55
C GLU A 207 6.56 5.30 -3.81
N ALA A 208 5.66 4.97 -4.72
CA ALA A 208 5.39 3.58 -5.11
C ALA A 208 6.63 2.91 -5.70
N THR A 209 7.41 3.62 -6.54
CA THR A 209 8.67 3.10 -7.09
C THR A 209 9.69 2.84 -5.98
N ARG A 210 9.84 3.77 -5.03
CA ARG A 210 10.74 3.59 -3.88
C ARG A 210 10.36 2.38 -3.04
N LEU A 211 9.08 2.21 -2.72
CA LEU A 211 8.60 1.05 -1.95
C LEU A 211 8.87 -0.28 -2.69
N GLN A 212 8.68 -0.31 -4.01
CA GLN A 212 9.00 -1.50 -4.82
C GLN A 212 10.51 -1.81 -4.82
N GLU A 213 11.37 -0.80 -4.89
CA GLU A 213 12.81 -0.96 -4.80
C GLU A 213 13.25 -1.46 -3.41
N GLU A 214 12.65 -0.93 -2.34
CA GLU A 214 12.90 -1.36 -0.96
C GLU A 214 12.47 -2.83 -0.76
N ASP A 215 11.29 -3.22 -1.26
CA ASP A 215 10.80 -4.60 -1.18
C ASP A 215 11.69 -5.55 -1.99
N HIS A 216 12.09 -5.17 -3.20
CA HIS A 216 13.01 -5.98 -4.02
C HIS A 216 14.36 -6.18 -3.33
N THR A 217 14.92 -5.11 -2.74
CA THR A 217 16.17 -5.18 -1.99
C THR A 217 16.05 -6.14 -0.79
N ARG A 218 14.94 -6.05 -0.05
CA ARG A 218 14.65 -6.94 1.07
C ARG A 218 14.53 -8.42 0.63
N GLU A 219 13.83 -8.67 -0.47
CA GLU A 219 13.69 -10.03 -1.01
C GLU A 219 15.05 -10.61 -1.43
N GLU A 220 15.92 -9.81 -2.03
CA GLU A 220 17.26 -10.22 -2.39
C GLU A 220 18.14 -10.51 -1.16
N GLU A 221 18.02 -9.72 -0.10
CA GLU A 221 18.74 -9.97 1.16
C GLU A 221 18.27 -11.27 1.81
N VAL A 222 16.96 -11.53 1.86
CA VAL A 222 16.39 -12.77 2.38
C VAL A 222 16.84 -13.95 1.54
N ARG A 223 16.85 -13.85 0.21
CA ARG A 223 17.33 -14.91 -0.68
C ARG A 223 18.79 -15.22 -0.41
N ARG A 224 19.67 -14.19 -0.37
CA ARG A 224 21.11 -14.35 -0.08
C ARG A 224 21.35 -14.98 1.30
N HIS A 225 20.55 -14.59 2.29
CA HIS A 225 20.62 -15.20 3.62
C HIS A 225 20.23 -16.68 3.58
N ASN A 226 19.15 -17.04 2.93
CA ASN A 226 18.69 -18.43 2.82
C ASN A 226 19.69 -19.30 2.03
N GLU A 227 20.25 -18.78 0.96
CA GLU A 227 21.32 -19.45 0.20
C GLU A 227 22.55 -19.73 1.08
N PHE A 228 22.97 -18.74 1.86
CA PHE A 228 24.06 -18.88 2.82
C PHE A 228 23.76 -19.98 3.87
N VAL A 229 22.59 -19.93 4.49
CA VAL A 229 22.18 -20.94 5.50
C VAL A 229 22.14 -22.34 4.89
N THR A 230 21.65 -22.47 3.67
CA THR A 230 21.59 -23.75 2.96
C THR A 230 22.99 -24.30 2.71
N GLN A 231 23.90 -23.47 2.18
CA GLN A 231 25.29 -23.88 1.92
C GLN A 231 26.04 -24.18 3.20
N PHE A 232 25.84 -23.41 4.28
CA PHE A 232 26.45 -23.67 5.57
C PHE A 232 25.98 -25.01 6.18
N ASN A 233 24.69 -25.31 6.10
CA ASN A 233 24.13 -26.58 6.55
C ASN A 233 24.68 -27.75 5.75
N GLU A 234 24.84 -27.59 4.44
CA GLU A 234 25.47 -28.62 3.59
C GLU A 234 26.94 -28.82 3.95
N ALA A 235 27.70 -27.76 4.18
CA ALA A 235 29.10 -27.90 4.64
C ALA A 235 29.18 -28.60 6.00
N SER A 236 28.26 -28.32 6.92
CA SER A 236 28.19 -28.98 8.23
C SER A 236 27.82 -30.49 8.08
N ARG A 237 26.91 -30.79 7.16
CA ARG A 237 26.55 -32.20 6.83
C ARG A 237 27.73 -32.97 6.25
N LEU A 238 28.44 -32.39 5.27
CA LEU A 238 29.65 -32.98 4.68
C LEU A 238 30.72 -33.23 5.74
N LEU A 239 30.90 -32.37 6.73
CA LEU A 239 31.80 -32.57 7.84
C LEU A 239 31.35 -33.76 8.70
N ALA A 240 30.07 -33.91 8.98
CA ALA A 240 29.51 -35.01 9.75
C ALA A 240 29.61 -36.36 9.00
N ASP A 241 29.48 -36.33 7.67
CA ASP A 241 29.64 -37.48 6.77
C ASP A 241 31.13 -37.82 6.45
N GLU A 242 32.07 -37.19 7.17
CA GLU A 242 33.54 -37.37 7.01
C GLU A 242 34.08 -36.96 5.63
N GLN A 243 33.33 -36.16 4.87
CA GLN A 243 33.75 -35.63 3.55
C GLN A 243 34.50 -34.31 3.76
N PHE A 244 35.67 -34.36 4.41
CA PHE A 244 36.38 -33.22 4.94
C PHE A 244 36.83 -32.23 3.87
N GLU A 245 37.36 -32.70 2.73
CA GLU A 245 37.80 -31.86 1.62
C GLU A 245 36.64 -31.09 0.99
N ALA A 246 35.49 -31.73 0.79
CA ALA A 246 34.30 -31.11 0.23
C ALA A 246 33.73 -30.05 1.20
N SER A 247 33.64 -30.41 2.50
CA SER A 247 33.25 -29.45 3.55
C SER A 247 34.16 -28.23 3.57
N ARG A 248 35.51 -28.46 3.52
CA ARG A 248 36.51 -27.37 3.51
C ARG A 248 36.30 -26.42 2.31
N ALA A 249 36.14 -26.97 1.12
CA ALA A 249 35.95 -26.18 -0.09
C ALA A 249 34.72 -25.27 0.02
N LEU A 250 33.62 -25.78 0.51
CA LEU A 250 32.36 -25.01 0.67
C LEU A 250 32.51 -23.97 1.79
N LEU A 251 33.11 -24.31 2.93
CA LEU A 251 33.36 -23.36 4.02
C LEU A 251 34.30 -22.23 3.62
N LEU A 252 35.32 -22.49 2.77
CA LEU A 252 36.20 -21.46 2.24
C LEU A 252 35.44 -20.47 1.36
N GLN A 253 34.54 -20.94 0.48
CA GLN A 253 33.67 -20.06 -0.32
C GLN A 253 32.79 -19.19 0.57
N LEU A 254 32.22 -19.76 1.62
CA LEU A 254 31.40 -19.02 2.59
C LEU A 254 32.23 -17.98 3.35
N SER A 255 33.51 -18.29 3.68
CA SER A 255 34.39 -17.37 4.38
C SER A 255 34.83 -16.19 3.52
N GLU A 256 34.91 -16.35 2.19
CA GLU A 256 35.15 -15.21 1.26
C GLU A 256 33.98 -14.22 1.29
N ALA A 257 32.74 -14.73 1.39
CA ALA A 257 31.56 -13.90 1.48
C ALA A 257 31.36 -13.26 2.87
N ARG A 258 31.82 -13.91 3.94
CA ARG A 258 31.70 -13.48 5.35
C ARG A 258 32.98 -13.78 6.13
N PRO A 259 34.07 -13.00 5.91
CA PRO A 259 35.39 -13.27 6.48
C PRO A 259 35.46 -13.16 8.01
N GLU A 260 34.56 -12.41 8.63
CA GLU A 260 34.52 -12.23 10.09
C GLU A 260 33.56 -13.19 10.80
N ASP A 261 32.91 -14.10 10.07
CA ASP A 261 31.97 -15.04 10.67
C ASP A 261 32.72 -16.13 11.48
N GLY A 262 32.73 -15.96 12.80
CA GLY A 262 33.39 -16.86 13.73
C GLY A 262 32.87 -18.30 13.71
N LYS A 263 31.61 -18.51 13.27
CA LYS A 263 31.02 -19.83 13.13
C LYS A 263 31.63 -20.57 11.95
N ILE A 264 31.81 -19.91 10.81
CA ILE A 264 32.51 -20.47 9.64
C ILE A 264 33.93 -20.83 10.03
N SER A 265 34.64 -19.92 10.71
CA SER A 265 36.01 -20.17 11.18
C SER A 265 36.09 -21.38 12.13
N PHE A 266 35.10 -21.57 13.01
CA PHE A 266 35.05 -22.76 13.89
C PHE A 266 34.97 -24.06 13.07
N TYR A 267 34.07 -24.13 12.09
CA TYR A 267 33.89 -25.30 11.25
C TYR A 267 35.10 -25.56 10.33
N LEU A 268 35.74 -24.48 9.82
CA LEU A 268 37.03 -24.60 9.11
C LEU A 268 38.13 -25.19 10.02
N GLY A 269 38.17 -24.75 11.27
CA GLY A 269 39.06 -25.33 12.28
C GLY A 269 38.83 -26.80 12.51
N GLN A 270 37.57 -27.22 12.63
CA GLN A 270 37.21 -28.64 12.75
C GLN A 270 37.63 -29.43 11.52
N THR A 271 37.34 -28.96 10.34
CA THR A 271 37.68 -29.64 9.08
C THR A 271 39.20 -29.73 8.89
N ALA A 272 39.93 -28.61 9.14
CA ALA A 272 41.41 -28.65 9.08
C ALA A 272 42.01 -29.64 10.09
N PHE A 273 41.44 -29.73 11.30
CA PHE A 273 41.88 -30.69 12.31
C PHE A 273 41.69 -32.12 11.82
N GLN A 274 40.55 -32.47 11.23
CA GLN A 274 40.27 -33.83 10.69
C GLN A 274 41.20 -34.17 9.52
N LEU A 275 41.58 -33.21 8.70
CA LEU A 275 42.53 -33.34 7.61
C LEU A 275 44.00 -33.40 8.08
N GLY A 276 44.28 -33.28 9.38
CA GLY A 276 45.64 -33.29 9.93
C GLY A 276 46.37 -31.94 9.78
N ASP A 277 45.71 -30.91 9.25
CA ASP A 277 46.26 -29.56 9.19
C ASP A 277 46.12 -28.83 10.53
N TYR A 278 46.90 -29.24 11.50
CA TYR A 278 46.83 -28.68 12.85
C TYR A 278 47.29 -27.21 12.94
N ASN A 279 48.07 -26.73 11.98
CA ASN A 279 48.45 -25.32 11.95
C ASN A 279 47.29 -24.46 11.43
N GLY A 280 46.65 -24.87 10.35
CA GLY A 280 45.46 -24.24 9.85
C GLY A 280 44.29 -24.27 10.88
N ALA A 281 44.12 -25.45 11.54
CA ALA A 281 43.12 -25.58 12.60
C ALA A 281 43.33 -24.61 13.75
N LEU A 282 44.56 -24.40 14.24
CA LEU A 282 44.88 -23.42 15.28
C LEU A 282 44.52 -21.98 14.85
N GLU A 283 44.84 -21.62 13.63
CA GLU A 283 44.55 -20.30 13.12
C GLU A 283 43.02 -20.08 13.00
N TYR A 284 42.28 -21.00 12.45
CA TYR A 284 40.84 -20.91 12.33
C TYR A 284 40.14 -20.88 13.70
N TYR A 285 40.52 -21.73 14.65
CA TYR A 285 39.97 -21.67 16.00
C TYR A 285 40.33 -20.37 16.72
N ARG A 286 41.52 -19.81 16.47
CA ARG A 286 41.89 -18.51 17.01
C ARG A 286 40.99 -17.40 16.46
N GLN A 287 40.76 -17.37 15.15
CA GLN A 287 39.85 -16.42 14.51
C GLN A 287 38.44 -16.57 15.08
N SER A 288 37.93 -17.79 15.18
CA SER A 288 36.63 -18.07 15.81
C SER A 288 36.57 -17.53 17.24
N SER A 289 37.55 -17.84 18.07
CA SER A 289 37.54 -17.44 19.48
C SER A 289 37.60 -15.92 19.72
N LEU A 290 37.98 -15.14 18.72
CA LEU A 290 38.08 -13.69 18.74
C LEU A 290 36.95 -12.99 17.99
N ALA A 291 36.10 -13.74 17.27
CA ALA A 291 35.03 -13.16 16.46
C ALA A 291 33.99 -12.44 17.34
N PRO A 292 33.61 -11.20 16.99
CA PRO A 292 32.64 -10.44 17.77
C PRO A 292 31.24 -11.08 17.68
N GLY A 293 30.54 -11.16 18.82
CA GLY A 293 29.15 -11.62 18.88
C GLY A 293 28.97 -13.14 18.67
N LEU A 294 30.06 -13.91 18.63
CA LEU A 294 29.95 -15.37 18.54
C LEU A 294 29.37 -15.97 19.82
N GLU A 295 28.58 -17.04 19.70
CA GLU A 295 28.04 -17.76 20.84
C GLU A 295 29.15 -18.29 21.74
N LEU A 296 29.01 -18.09 23.06
CA LEU A 296 30.04 -18.43 24.06
C LEU A 296 30.51 -19.89 23.99
N TRP A 297 29.62 -20.81 23.68
CA TRP A 297 29.98 -22.22 23.55
C TRP A 297 30.97 -22.50 22.38
N LEU A 298 30.84 -21.74 21.25
CA LEU A 298 31.78 -21.84 20.13
C LEU A 298 33.16 -21.27 20.51
N VAL A 299 33.17 -20.15 21.26
CA VAL A 299 34.40 -19.58 21.81
C VAL A 299 35.08 -20.59 22.77
N GLY A 300 34.30 -21.19 23.66
CA GLY A 300 34.78 -22.20 24.59
C GLY A 300 35.38 -23.42 23.88
N TRP A 301 34.62 -24.01 22.96
CA TRP A 301 35.10 -25.17 22.18
C TRP A 301 36.29 -24.82 21.30
N SER A 302 36.37 -23.61 20.70
CA SER A 302 37.54 -23.21 19.94
C SER A 302 38.82 -23.25 20.82
N ARG A 303 38.73 -22.70 22.04
CA ARG A 303 39.84 -22.71 23.00
C ARG A 303 40.18 -24.11 23.48
N VAL A 304 39.20 -24.99 23.74
CA VAL A 304 39.42 -26.39 24.07
C VAL A 304 40.16 -27.11 22.95
N ARG A 305 39.73 -26.92 21.71
CA ARG A 305 40.39 -27.53 20.53
C ARG A 305 41.84 -27.05 20.36
N MET A 306 42.10 -25.75 20.49
CA MET A 306 43.45 -25.20 20.48
C MET A 306 44.32 -25.81 21.61
N GLY A 307 43.77 -25.88 22.82
CA GLY A 307 44.45 -26.48 23.97
C GLY A 307 44.85 -27.94 23.73
N ARG A 308 43.96 -28.74 23.15
CA ARG A 308 44.26 -30.15 22.78
C ARG A 308 45.39 -30.24 21.75
N ILE A 309 45.40 -29.37 20.73
CA ILE A 309 46.50 -29.33 19.73
C ILE A 309 47.82 -28.95 20.41
N HIS A 310 47.83 -27.95 21.32
CA HIS A 310 49.03 -27.56 22.05
C HIS A 310 49.54 -28.70 22.97
N ALA A 311 48.62 -29.33 23.70
CA ALA A 311 48.98 -30.45 24.56
C ALA A 311 49.61 -31.63 23.78
N SER A 312 49.04 -31.97 22.61
CA SER A 312 49.61 -33.03 21.74
C SER A 312 51.00 -32.74 21.21
N ARG A 313 51.39 -31.47 21.20
CA ARG A 313 52.74 -30.98 20.80
C ARG A 313 53.65 -30.73 21.98
N GLY A 314 53.29 -31.16 23.18
CA GLY A 314 54.08 -30.94 24.40
C GLY A 314 54.10 -29.51 24.93
N LYS A 315 53.27 -28.63 24.37
CA LYS A 315 53.15 -27.23 24.82
C LYS A 315 52.15 -27.12 25.95
N PHE A 316 52.49 -27.71 27.09
CA PHE A 316 51.56 -27.88 28.21
C PHE A 316 51.19 -26.53 28.91
N ALA A 317 52.08 -25.56 28.87
CA ALA A 317 51.79 -24.23 29.43
C ALA A 317 50.67 -23.50 28.68
N GLU A 318 50.72 -23.50 27.36
CA GLU A 318 49.72 -22.95 26.47
C GLU A 318 48.38 -23.70 26.58
N ALA A 319 48.44 -25.01 26.62
CA ALA A 319 47.24 -25.85 26.82
C ALA A 319 46.59 -25.53 28.15
N ARG A 320 47.33 -25.49 29.25
CA ARG A 320 46.84 -25.17 30.59
C ARG A 320 46.18 -23.78 30.62
N ARG A 321 46.82 -22.78 30.01
CA ARG A 321 46.23 -21.44 29.91
C ARG A 321 44.86 -21.43 29.22
N LEU A 322 44.77 -22.05 28.04
CA LEU A 322 43.52 -22.10 27.27
C LEU A 322 42.40 -22.85 28.01
N PHE A 323 42.70 -23.98 28.65
CA PHE A 323 41.69 -24.72 29.42
C PHE A 323 41.24 -23.92 30.68
N SER A 324 42.17 -23.22 31.35
CA SER A 324 41.81 -22.38 32.50
C SER A 324 40.97 -21.17 32.11
N GLU A 325 41.22 -20.57 30.93
CA GLU A 325 40.38 -19.54 30.39
C GLU A 325 38.96 -20.06 30.17
N VAL A 326 38.74 -21.27 29.62
CA VAL A 326 37.41 -21.85 29.43
C VAL A 326 36.69 -22.13 30.74
N THR A 327 37.40 -22.71 31.74
CA THR A 327 36.79 -23.02 33.02
C THR A 327 36.39 -21.75 33.82
N SER A 328 36.96 -20.58 33.49
CA SER A 328 36.60 -19.30 34.09
C SER A 328 35.51 -18.54 33.34
N MET A 329 35.06 -19.04 32.18
CA MET A 329 33.97 -18.40 31.44
C MET A 329 32.63 -18.65 32.11
N GLU A 330 31.80 -17.61 32.22
CA GLU A 330 30.42 -17.71 32.74
C GLU A 330 29.43 -17.74 31.61
N GLY A 331 28.47 -18.68 31.65
CA GLY A 331 27.40 -18.80 30.65
C GLY A 331 27.20 -20.23 30.12
N ASP A 332 26.36 -20.39 29.11
CA ASP A 332 26.13 -21.69 28.47
C ASP A 332 27.28 -22.04 27.52
N LEU A 333 28.19 -22.88 27.99
CA LEU A 333 29.33 -23.36 27.24
C LEU A 333 29.11 -24.74 26.60
N ARG A 334 27.92 -25.33 26.72
CA ARG A 334 27.54 -26.61 26.16
C ARG A 334 28.57 -27.70 26.41
N GLY A 335 29.08 -27.78 27.64
CA GLY A 335 30.03 -28.77 28.09
C GLY A 335 31.50 -28.48 27.79
N ALA A 336 31.86 -27.36 27.17
CA ALA A 336 33.26 -26.99 26.95
C ALA A 336 34.05 -26.78 28.26
N ASP A 337 33.40 -26.23 29.29
CA ASP A 337 33.96 -26.05 30.64
C ASP A 337 34.26 -27.38 31.34
N GLN A 338 33.36 -28.36 31.21
CA GLN A 338 33.53 -29.70 31.77
C GLN A 338 34.69 -30.42 31.06
N GLU A 339 34.75 -30.38 29.73
CA GLU A 339 35.84 -30.94 28.96
C GLU A 339 37.17 -30.29 29.30
N ALA A 340 37.23 -28.95 29.39
CA ALA A 340 38.43 -28.22 29.79
C ALA A 340 38.92 -28.62 31.18
N SER A 341 37.99 -28.78 32.12
CA SER A 341 38.32 -29.21 33.50
C SER A 341 38.93 -30.61 33.51
N GLN A 342 38.36 -31.57 32.75
CA GLN A 342 38.91 -32.89 32.64
C GLN A 342 40.31 -32.90 32.01
N LEU A 343 40.50 -32.12 30.95
CA LEU A 343 41.79 -32.03 30.26
C LEU A 343 42.87 -31.39 31.17
N LEU A 344 42.51 -30.41 32.03
CA LEU A 344 43.43 -29.82 32.99
C LEU A 344 43.99 -30.83 33.95
N LEU A 345 43.17 -31.80 34.43
CA LEU A 345 43.59 -32.87 35.32
C LEU A 345 44.52 -33.88 34.65
N GLN A 346 44.48 -33.98 33.33
CA GLN A 346 45.31 -34.93 32.56
C GLN A 346 46.65 -34.34 32.11
N LEU A 347 46.85 -33.02 32.25
CA LEU A 347 48.13 -32.40 31.91
C LEU A 347 49.21 -32.68 32.93
N PRO A 348 50.43 -32.99 32.49
CA PRO A 348 51.56 -33.20 33.36
C PRO A 348 51.96 -31.95 34.18
#